data_b5dc65f1d37ad3ef40a43df334f74dc7
#
_entry.id   b5dc65f1d37ad3ef40a43df334f74dc7
#
_cell.length_a   1.000
_cell.length_b   1.000
_cell.length_c   1.000
_cell.angle_alpha   90.00
_cell.angle_beta   90.00
_cell.angle_gamma   90.00
#
_symmetry.space_group_name_H-M   'P 1'
#
loop_
_entity.id
_entity.type
_entity.pdbx_description
1 polymer ?
#
loop_
_entity_poly.entity_id
_entity_poly.type
_entity_poly.pdbx_seq_one_letter_code
_entity_poly.pdbx_strand_id
1 'polypeptide(L)'
;MATQKKTADVDYSMQEKILALYDLQKIDSKIDGINKVKGELPLEVQDLEDEMAGLKTRVEHINAEIEELNALTKQRRREIDQAKIQIGNYKEQQNNVRNNREFDA
;
A
#
# COMPACT_ATOMS: atom_id res chain seq x y z
N MET A 1 -63.16 -41.62 13.36
CA MET A 1 -62.81 -40.53 12.38
C MET A 1 -61.78 -39.54 12.92
N ALA A 2 -61.88 -39.09 14.13
CA ALA A 2 -60.92 -38.14 14.70
C ALA A 2 -59.52 -38.72 14.90
N THR A 3 -59.43 -40.06 15.19
CA THR A 3 -58.14 -40.79 15.36
C THR A 3 -57.43 -41.01 14.03
N GLN A 4 -58.12 -41.25 12.95
CA GLN A 4 -57.52 -41.41 11.61
C GLN A 4 -57.01 -40.10 11.06
N LYS A 5 -57.71 -39.04 11.31
CA LYS A 5 -57.27 -37.68 10.91
C LYS A 5 -56.03 -37.25 11.67
N LYS A 6 -55.88 -37.60 12.93
CA LYS A 6 -54.65 -37.34 13.74
C LYS A 6 -53.49 -38.19 13.25
N THR A 7 -53.70 -39.43 12.82
CA THR A 7 -52.64 -40.31 12.36
C THR A 7 -52.14 -39.89 10.97
N ALA A 8 -53.06 -39.47 10.07
CA ALA A 8 -52.70 -38.92 8.77
C ALA A 8 -51.99 -37.55 8.90
N ASP A 9 -52.45 -36.71 9.83
CA ASP A 9 -51.81 -35.43 10.15
C ASP A 9 -50.41 -35.64 10.78
N VAL A 10 -50.24 -36.70 11.58
CA VAL A 10 -48.93 -37.06 12.17
C VAL A 10 -47.94 -37.52 11.09
N ASP A 11 -48.35 -38.39 10.15
CA ASP A 11 -47.49 -38.86 9.07
C ASP A 11 -47.15 -37.71 8.08
N TYR A 12 -48.14 -36.93 7.71
CA TYR A 12 -47.99 -35.75 6.91
C TYR A 12 -47.13 -34.69 7.65
N SER A 13 -47.38 -34.50 8.93
CA SER A 13 -46.62 -33.63 9.82
C SER A 13 -45.17 -34.11 9.98
N MET A 14 -44.89 -35.43 9.93
CA MET A 14 -43.49 -35.91 9.96
C MET A 14 -42.73 -35.59 8.68
N GLN A 15 -43.34 -35.82 7.51
CA GLN A 15 -42.72 -35.39 6.24
C GLN A 15 -42.50 -33.88 6.14
N GLU A 16 -43.52 -33.13 6.53
CA GLU A 16 -43.39 -31.67 6.59
C GLU A 16 -42.32 -31.23 7.58
N LYS A 17 -42.25 -31.87 8.75
CA LYS A 17 -41.22 -31.60 9.75
C LYS A 17 -39.82 -31.91 9.22
N ILE A 18 -39.66 -33.03 8.52
CA ILE A 18 -38.36 -33.40 7.93
C ILE A 18 -37.94 -32.41 6.86
N LEU A 19 -38.86 -32.02 5.98
CA LEU A 19 -38.61 -31.02 4.96
C LEU A 19 -38.31 -29.65 5.58
N ALA A 20 -39.09 -29.25 6.59
CA ALA A 20 -38.88 -28.01 7.31
C ALA A 20 -37.51 -27.99 8.04
N LEU A 21 -37.12 -29.11 8.65
CA LEU A 21 -35.81 -29.24 9.27
C LEU A 21 -34.67 -29.18 8.26
N TYR A 22 -34.86 -29.76 7.08
CA TYR A 22 -33.90 -29.70 6.01
C TYR A 22 -33.73 -28.24 5.49
N ASP A 23 -34.86 -27.54 5.29
CA ASP A 23 -34.85 -26.15 4.88
C ASP A 23 -34.25 -25.26 5.95
N LEU A 24 -34.57 -25.52 7.22
CA LEU A 24 -33.98 -24.81 8.36
C LEU A 24 -32.49 -25.03 8.43
N GLN A 25 -32.00 -26.23 8.21
CA GLN A 25 -30.58 -26.56 8.17
C GLN A 25 -29.85 -25.84 7.05
N LYS A 26 -30.49 -25.72 5.88
CA LYS A 26 -29.92 -24.92 4.77
C LYS A 26 -29.80 -23.43 5.13
N ILE A 27 -30.85 -22.91 5.78
CA ILE A 27 -30.86 -21.51 6.22
C ILE A 27 -29.79 -21.28 7.30
N ASP A 28 -29.71 -22.17 8.28
CA ASP A 28 -28.70 -22.11 9.34
C ASP A 28 -27.29 -22.18 8.77
N SER A 29 -27.03 -23.03 7.78
CA SER A 29 -25.74 -23.11 7.10
C SER A 29 -25.41 -21.85 6.37
N LYS A 30 -26.38 -21.19 5.74
CA LYS A 30 -26.20 -19.88 5.09
C LYS A 30 -25.89 -18.80 6.12
N ILE A 31 -26.61 -18.79 7.25
CA ILE A 31 -26.39 -17.84 8.35
C ILE A 31 -24.98 -18.04 8.93
N ASP A 32 -24.57 -19.28 9.15
CA ASP A 32 -23.23 -19.60 9.65
C ASP A 32 -22.15 -19.13 8.68
N GLY A 33 -22.36 -19.33 7.38
CA GLY A 33 -21.48 -18.82 6.33
C GLY A 33 -21.38 -17.29 6.33
N ILE A 34 -22.50 -16.60 6.46
CA ILE A 34 -22.57 -15.15 6.55
C ILE A 34 -21.88 -14.65 7.82
N ASN A 35 -22.11 -15.28 8.96
CA ASN A 35 -21.48 -14.92 10.23
C ASN A 35 -19.96 -15.12 10.19
N LYS A 36 -19.50 -16.18 9.52
CA LYS A 36 -18.09 -16.43 9.30
C LYS A 36 -17.44 -15.32 8.48
N VAL A 37 -18.04 -14.93 7.36
CA VAL A 37 -17.58 -13.82 6.52
C VAL A 37 -17.63 -12.51 7.31
N LYS A 38 -18.70 -12.27 8.05
CA LYS A 38 -18.84 -11.08 8.91
C LYS A 38 -17.75 -11.01 9.98
N GLY A 39 -17.29 -12.15 10.49
CA GLY A 39 -16.18 -12.20 11.44
C GLY A 39 -14.81 -12.00 10.81
N GLU A 40 -14.63 -12.45 9.56
CA GLU A 40 -13.37 -12.35 8.82
C GLU A 40 -13.16 -10.95 8.19
N LEU A 41 -14.25 -10.33 7.70
CA LEU A 41 -14.17 -9.02 7.02
C LEU A 41 -13.53 -7.92 7.85
N PRO A 42 -13.84 -7.72 9.15
CA PRO A 42 -13.18 -6.70 9.95
C PRO A 42 -11.67 -6.90 10.06
N LEU A 43 -11.22 -8.16 10.12
CA LEU A 43 -9.80 -8.50 10.18
C LEU A 43 -9.11 -8.20 8.84
N GLU A 44 -9.75 -8.54 7.72
CA GLU A 44 -9.25 -8.21 6.38
C GLU A 44 -9.17 -6.70 6.16
N VAL A 45 -10.19 -5.97 6.60
CA VAL A 45 -10.21 -4.50 6.52
C VAL A 45 -9.07 -3.92 7.36
N GLN A 46 -8.85 -4.43 8.56
CA GLN A 46 -7.76 -3.98 9.42
C GLN A 46 -6.40 -4.24 8.79
N ASP A 47 -6.20 -5.42 8.21
CA ASP A 47 -4.96 -5.77 7.51
C ASP A 47 -4.72 -4.84 6.33
N LEU A 48 -5.76 -4.52 5.55
CA LEU A 48 -5.67 -3.57 4.44
C LEU A 48 -5.37 -2.15 4.92
N GLU A 49 -5.97 -1.71 6.01
CA GLU A 49 -5.69 -0.41 6.63
C GLU A 49 -4.23 -0.33 7.09
N ASP A 50 -3.72 -1.39 7.70
CA ASP A 50 -2.32 -1.48 8.14
C ASP A 50 -1.36 -1.46 6.94
N GLU A 51 -1.69 -2.16 5.86
CA GLU A 51 -0.92 -2.10 4.61
C GLU A 51 -0.93 -0.70 4.01
N MET A 52 -2.09 -0.04 3.98
CA MET A 52 -2.19 1.34 3.50
C MET A 52 -1.34 2.30 4.34
N ALA A 53 -1.39 2.17 5.66
CA ALA A 53 -0.58 2.98 6.56
C ALA A 53 0.91 2.75 6.32
N GLY A 54 1.33 1.50 6.15
CA GLY A 54 2.70 1.15 5.82
C GLY A 54 3.15 1.71 4.48
N LEU A 55 2.30 1.62 3.46
CA LEU A 55 2.58 2.18 2.12
C LEU A 55 2.67 3.71 2.14
N LYS A 56 1.79 4.38 2.87
CA LYS A 56 1.85 5.84 3.06
C LYS A 56 3.16 6.28 3.70
N THR A 57 3.57 5.62 4.76
CA THR A 57 4.85 5.88 5.43
C THR A 57 6.01 5.68 4.49
N ARG A 58 5.96 4.64 3.68
CA ARG A 58 6.99 4.33 2.69
C ARG A 58 7.06 5.38 1.60
N VAL A 59 5.92 5.85 1.10
CA VAL A 59 5.85 6.94 0.11
C VAL A 59 6.41 8.23 0.69
N GLU A 60 6.06 8.60 1.92
CA GLU A 60 6.61 9.77 2.61
C GLU A 60 8.12 9.68 2.76
N HIS A 61 8.64 8.52 3.13
CA HIS A 61 10.07 8.27 3.26
C HIS A 61 10.80 8.43 1.91
N ILE A 62 10.23 7.83 0.85
CA ILE A 62 10.79 7.94 -0.50
C ILE A 62 10.74 9.38 -0.99
N ASN A 63 9.66 10.11 -0.76
CA ASN A 63 9.56 11.52 -1.12
C ASN A 63 10.61 12.38 -0.39
N ALA A 64 10.84 12.10 0.90
CA ALA A 64 11.88 12.77 1.67
C ALA A 64 13.28 12.49 1.09
N GLU A 65 13.56 11.24 0.72
CA GLU A 65 14.81 10.87 0.04
C GLU A 65 14.99 11.59 -1.30
N ILE A 66 13.91 11.68 -2.08
CA ILE A 66 13.94 12.37 -3.38
C ILE A 66 14.26 13.87 -3.18
N GLU A 67 13.64 14.51 -2.21
CA GLU A 67 13.93 15.92 -1.89
C GLU A 67 15.39 16.11 -1.45
N GLU A 68 15.88 15.24 -0.61
CA GLU A 68 17.26 15.25 -0.13
C GLU A 68 18.25 15.05 -1.27
N LEU A 69 17.99 14.10 -2.16
CA LEU A 69 18.81 13.86 -3.35
C LEU A 69 18.75 15.02 -4.33
N ASN A 70 17.61 15.65 -4.52
CA ASN A 70 17.47 16.82 -5.37
C ASN A 70 18.27 18.01 -4.82
N ALA A 71 18.20 18.24 -3.51
CA ALA A 71 18.98 19.27 -2.85
C ALA A 71 20.49 19.01 -2.99
N LEU A 72 20.91 17.77 -2.79
CA LEU A 72 22.30 17.35 -2.96
C LEU A 72 22.78 17.53 -4.40
N THR A 73 21.95 17.18 -5.37
CA THR A 73 22.24 17.35 -6.80
C THR A 73 22.44 18.83 -7.15
N LYS A 74 21.58 19.70 -6.65
CA LYS A 74 21.72 21.16 -6.84
C LYS A 74 23.02 21.67 -6.23
N GLN A 75 23.34 21.23 -5.03
CA GLN A 75 24.58 21.62 -4.34
C GLN A 75 25.81 21.18 -5.13
N ARG A 76 25.82 19.95 -5.62
CA ARG A 76 26.92 19.41 -6.42
C ARG A 76 27.09 20.15 -7.73
N ARG A 77 26.00 20.52 -8.39
CA ARG A 77 26.05 21.35 -9.62
C ARG A 77 26.67 22.72 -9.34
N ARG A 78 26.31 23.37 -8.24
CA ARG A 78 26.92 24.63 -7.81
C ARG A 78 28.41 24.48 -7.57
N GLU A 79 28.81 23.41 -6.87
CA GLU A 79 30.24 23.14 -6.62
C GLU A 79 31.01 22.90 -7.92
N ILE A 80 30.41 22.18 -8.88
CA ILE A 80 31.00 21.96 -10.20
C ILE A 80 31.16 23.31 -10.95
N ASP A 81 30.13 24.16 -10.95
CA ASP A 81 30.17 25.45 -11.61
C ASP A 81 31.23 26.36 -10.99
N GLN A 82 31.33 26.39 -9.65
CA GLN A 82 32.36 27.14 -8.94
C GLN A 82 33.75 26.58 -9.25
N ALA A 83 33.92 25.27 -9.30
CA ALA A 83 35.19 24.66 -9.67
C ALA A 83 35.60 25.02 -11.12
N LYS A 84 34.64 25.02 -12.04
CA LYS A 84 34.88 25.45 -13.43
C LYS A 84 35.33 26.92 -13.52
N ILE A 85 34.68 27.79 -12.75
CA ILE A 85 35.07 29.20 -12.67
C ILE A 85 36.49 29.36 -12.11
N GLN A 86 36.81 28.64 -11.04
CA GLN A 86 38.15 28.63 -10.44
C GLN A 86 39.22 28.14 -11.42
N ILE A 87 38.91 27.03 -12.12
CA ILE A 87 39.81 26.49 -13.15
C ILE A 87 40.06 27.53 -14.25
N GLY A 88 38.98 28.21 -14.71
CA GLY A 88 39.10 29.29 -15.68
C GLY A 88 40.01 30.42 -15.19
N ASN A 89 39.80 30.87 -13.95
CA ASN A 89 40.60 31.89 -13.29
C ASN A 89 42.08 31.51 -13.17
N TYR A 90 42.34 30.28 -12.75
CA TYR A 90 43.72 29.76 -12.63
C TYR A 90 44.40 29.66 -13.99
N LYS A 91 43.68 29.27 -15.03
CA LYS A 91 44.21 29.24 -16.40
C LYS A 91 44.57 30.65 -16.89
N GLU A 92 43.73 31.64 -16.62
CA GLU A 92 44.04 33.03 -16.94
C GLU A 92 45.27 33.54 -16.17
N GLN A 93 45.34 33.28 -14.87
CA GLN A 93 46.51 33.62 -14.05
C GLN A 93 47.76 32.92 -14.55
N GLN A 94 47.68 31.66 -14.93
CA GLN A 94 48.80 30.94 -15.51
C GLN A 94 49.27 31.55 -16.82
N ASN A 95 48.34 31.92 -17.69
CA ASN A 95 48.64 32.59 -18.94
C ASN A 95 49.26 33.96 -18.70
N ASN A 96 48.76 34.72 -17.73
CA ASN A 96 49.34 36.01 -17.37
C ASN A 96 50.76 35.90 -16.83
N VAL A 97 50.99 34.91 -15.96
CA VAL A 97 52.34 34.62 -15.43
C VAL A 97 53.28 34.21 -16.58
N ARG A 98 52.78 33.39 -17.49
CA ARG A 98 53.56 32.96 -18.66
C ARG A 98 53.90 34.14 -19.57
N ASN A 99 52.93 35.01 -19.83
CA ASN A 99 53.15 36.22 -20.60
C ASN A 99 54.12 37.16 -19.91
N ASN A 100 54.03 37.32 -18.59
CA ASN A 100 54.97 38.13 -17.80
C ASN A 100 56.38 37.55 -17.86
N ARG A 101 56.54 36.25 -17.79
CA ARG A 101 57.86 35.59 -17.96
C ARG A 101 58.42 35.83 -19.35
N GLU A 102 57.62 35.71 -20.38
CA GLU A 102 58.00 36.01 -21.75
C GLU A 102 58.36 37.48 -21.93
N PHE A 103 57.63 38.38 -21.25
CA PHE A 103 57.87 39.81 -21.27
C PHE A 103 59.16 40.18 -20.53
N ASP A 104 59.41 39.56 -19.38
CA ASP A 104 60.62 39.81 -18.57
C ASP A 104 61.90 39.19 -19.15
N ALA A 105 61.66 38.18 -20.00
CA ALA A 105 62.80 37.57 -20.73
C ALA A 105 63.11 38.42 -21.99
#